data_d39216e6dea5e57e7ff5377e2f9845b3
#
_entry.id   d39216e6dea5e57e7ff5377e2f9845b3
#
_cell.length_a   1.000
_cell.length_b   1.000
_cell.length_c   1.000
_cell.angle_alpha   90.00
_cell.angle_beta   90.00
_cell.angle_gamma   90.00
#
_symmetry.space_group_name_H-M   'P 1'
#
loop_
_entity.id
_entity.type
_entity.pdbx_description
1 polymer ?
#
loop_
_entity_poly.entity_id
_entity_poly.type
_entity_poly.pdbx_seq_one_letter_code
_entity_poly.pdbx_strand_id
1 'polypeptide(L)'
;MTRREDGRLDDELRPLVITRGFTEHPAGSVLIEFGHTKVMCTASVTEGVPRWRKGSGLGWLTAEYAMLPSATHTRSDRESVKGRLSGRTQEISRLIGRSLRACIDLAALGENTIAVDCDVLQADGGTRTAAITGAFVALADAVTYLSAAGKLSDPRPLSCAIAAVSVGVVDGRIRVDLPYEEDARAEVDMNVVATDTGTLVEVQGTGEGATFPRSTLDKLLDAALAACDKLFAAQREALKLPYPGGVARGAAAAEGVRQLTRLPVTSVSDTRPTCA
;
A
#
# COMPACT_ATOMS: atom_id res chain seq x y z
N MET A 1 32.01 0.21 -2.98
CA MET A 1 30.69 -0.20 -2.43
C MET A 1 30.42 -1.61 -2.92
N THR A 2 30.18 -2.54 -2.00
CA THR A 2 29.83 -3.93 -2.35
C THR A 2 28.37 -3.94 -2.83
N ARG A 3 28.10 -4.50 -4.00
CA ARG A 3 26.73 -4.66 -4.50
C ARG A 3 26.05 -5.87 -3.86
N ARG A 4 24.72 -5.87 -3.84
CA ARG A 4 23.88 -7.01 -3.46
C ARG A 4 24.00 -8.12 -4.52
N GLU A 5 23.50 -9.32 -4.23
CA GLU A 5 23.59 -10.45 -5.18
C GLU A 5 22.86 -10.17 -6.51
N ASP A 6 21.80 -9.40 -6.47
CA ASP A 6 21.05 -8.93 -7.65
C ASP A 6 21.66 -7.68 -8.34
N GLY A 7 22.81 -7.20 -7.86
CA GLY A 7 23.56 -6.08 -8.42
C GLY A 7 23.13 -4.70 -7.91
N ARG A 8 22.07 -4.58 -7.10
CA ARG A 8 21.60 -3.31 -6.52
C ARG A 8 22.54 -2.77 -5.44
N LEU A 9 22.42 -1.48 -5.14
CA LEU A 9 22.95 -0.86 -3.93
C LEU A 9 22.02 -1.15 -2.74
N ASP A 10 22.50 -0.90 -1.52
CA ASP A 10 21.73 -1.20 -0.31
C ASP A 10 20.45 -0.37 -0.18
N ASP A 11 20.44 0.86 -0.70
CA ASP A 11 19.32 1.82 -0.70
C ASP A 11 18.47 1.80 -1.99
N GLU A 12 18.72 0.80 -2.85
CA GLU A 12 18.08 0.71 -4.16
C GLU A 12 16.86 -0.23 -4.11
N LEU A 13 15.71 0.23 -4.62
CA LEU A 13 14.53 -0.60 -4.80
C LEU A 13 14.73 -1.57 -5.97
N ARG A 14 14.04 -2.71 -5.94
CA ARG A 14 13.86 -3.55 -7.14
C ARG A 14 13.15 -2.76 -8.23
N PRO A 15 13.24 -3.18 -9.50
CA PRO A 15 12.42 -2.59 -10.57
C PRO A 15 10.95 -2.56 -10.16
N LEU A 16 10.35 -1.37 -10.18
CA LEU A 16 8.97 -1.14 -9.78
C LEU A 16 8.12 -0.87 -11.02
N VAL A 17 7.04 -1.63 -11.19
CA VAL A 17 6.05 -1.42 -12.25
C VAL A 17 4.65 -1.37 -11.64
N ILE A 18 3.87 -0.37 -12.04
CA ILE A 18 2.46 -0.19 -11.63
C ILE A 18 1.60 -0.14 -12.89
N THR A 19 0.88 -1.22 -13.15
CA THR A 19 -0.02 -1.33 -14.30
C THR A 19 -1.46 -1.13 -13.83
N ARG A 20 -2.09 -0.01 -14.17
CA ARG A 20 -3.48 0.30 -13.85
C ARG A 20 -4.44 -0.28 -14.90
N GLY A 21 -5.67 -0.55 -14.49
CA GLY A 21 -6.68 -1.13 -15.38
C GLY A 21 -6.34 -2.56 -15.80
N PHE A 22 -5.67 -3.31 -14.93
CA PHE A 22 -5.24 -4.68 -15.23
C PHE A 22 -6.42 -5.62 -15.45
N THR A 23 -7.53 -5.40 -14.72
CA THR A 23 -8.82 -6.06 -14.95
C THR A 23 -9.93 -5.02 -15.09
N GLU A 24 -11.04 -5.35 -15.78
CA GLU A 24 -12.05 -4.38 -16.20
C GLU A 24 -13.18 -4.14 -15.21
N HIS A 25 -13.51 -5.13 -14.35
CA HIS A 25 -14.72 -5.08 -13.53
C HIS A 25 -14.64 -4.17 -12.30
N PRO A 26 -13.56 -4.21 -11.48
CA PRO A 26 -13.49 -3.38 -10.28
C PRO A 26 -13.31 -1.91 -10.62
N ALA A 27 -13.73 -1.03 -9.71
CA ALA A 27 -13.60 0.41 -9.87
C ALA A 27 -12.14 0.88 -9.93
N GLY A 28 -11.25 0.18 -9.20
CA GLY A 28 -9.80 0.30 -9.32
C GLY A 28 -9.16 -1.06 -9.50
N SER A 29 -8.17 -1.17 -10.38
CA SER A 29 -7.47 -2.43 -10.67
C SER A 29 -6.02 -2.16 -11.03
N VAL A 30 -5.11 -2.77 -10.30
CA VAL A 30 -3.66 -2.54 -10.41
C VAL A 30 -2.92 -3.88 -10.30
N LEU A 31 -2.00 -4.13 -11.24
CA LEU A 31 -0.91 -5.06 -11.00
C LEU A 31 0.30 -4.26 -10.57
N ILE A 32 0.81 -4.53 -9.36
CA ILE A 32 2.07 -3.96 -8.88
C ILE A 32 3.15 -5.04 -8.86
N GLU A 33 4.35 -4.67 -9.33
CA GLU A 33 5.51 -5.55 -9.41
C GLU A 33 6.70 -4.87 -8.71
N PHE A 34 7.29 -5.57 -7.74
CA PHE A 34 8.59 -5.25 -7.12
C PHE A 34 9.56 -6.35 -7.54
N GLY A 35 10.29 -6.14 -8.62
CA GLY A 35 11.09 -7.20 -9.23
C GLY A 35 10.24 -8.43 -9.55
N HIS A 36 10.50 -9.54 -8.86
CA HIS A 36 9.74 -10.78 -9.04
C HIS A 36 8.48 -10.88 -8.17
N THR A 37 8.30 -10.02 -7.18
CA THR A 37 7.04 -9.99 -6.42
C THR A 37 5.94 -9.31 -7.25
N LYS A 38 4.82 -9.99 -7.45
CA LYS A 38 3.67 -9.52 -8.23
C LYS A 38 2.39 -9.65 -7.42
N VAL A 39 1.69 -8.53 -7.24
CA VAL A 39 0.41 -8.49 -6.50
C VAL A 39 -0.64 -7.80 -7.34
N MET A 40 -1.77 -8.47 -7.54
CA MET A 40 -2.97 -7.85 -8.10
C MET A 40 -3.74 -7.20 -6.95
N CYS A 41 -4.00 -5.89 -7.07
CA CYS A 41 -4.77 -5.12 -6.12
C CYS A 41 -6.02 -4.58 -6.81
N THR A 42 -7.21 -4.93 -6.30
CA THR A 42 -8.48 -4.42 -6.83
C THR A 42 -9.23 -3.67 -5.76
N ALA A 43 -10.02 -2.68 -6.16
CA ALA A 43 -10.90 -1.91 -5.28
C ALA A 43 -12.32 -1.92 -5.85
N SER A 44 -13.19 -2.66 -5.19
CA SER A 44 -14.60 -2.82 -5.52
C SER A 44 -15.44 -1.84 -4.71
N VAL A 45 -16.39 -1.17 -5.35
CA VAL A 45 -17.29 -0.21 -4.72
C VAL A 45 -18.68 -0.79 -4.60
N THR A 46 -19.29 -0.66 -3.42
CA THR A 46 -20.70 -1.00 -3.15
C THR A 46 -21.36 0.15 -2.44
N GLU A 47 -22.56 0.53 -2.88
CA GLU A 47 -23.40 1.51 -2.17
C GLU A 47 -23.88 0.93 -0.84
N GLY A 48 -23.87 1.76 0.18
CA GLY A 48 -24.22 1.37 1.55
C GLY A 48 -23.02 0.88 2.34
N VAL A 49 -23.25 0.66 3.61
CA VAL A 49 -22.25 0.27 4.62
C VAL A 49 -22.76 -0.90 5.46
N PRO A 50 -21.89 -1.64 6.15
CA PRO A 50 -22.29 -2.71 7.06
C PRO A 50 -23.35 -2.24 8.07
N ARG A 51 -24.24 -3.15 8.51
CA ARG A 51 -25.39 -2.84 9.38
C ARG A 51 -25.02 -2.02 10.61
N TRP A 52 -23.90 -2.32 11.24
CA TRP A 52 -23.42 -1.63 12.44
C TRP A 52 -22.97 -0.17 12.17
N ARG A 53 -22.77 0.21 10.91
CA ARG A 53 -22.35 1.56 10.50
C ARG A 53 -23.46 2.35 9.81
N LYS A 54 -24.54 1.71 9.44
CA LYS A 54 -25.66 2.31 8.71
C LYS A 54 -26.29 3.48 9.49
N GLY A 55 -26.52 4.61 8.82
CA GLY A 55 -27.05 5.83 9.40
C GLY A 55 -26.04 6.70 10.13
N SER A 56 -24.74 6.35 10.08
CA SER A 56 -23.67 7.17 10.67
C SER A 56 -23.18 8.30 9.75
N GLY A 57 -23.55 8.28 8.46
CA GLY A 57 -23.04 9.17 7.44
C GLY A 57 -21.58 8.86 7.04
N LEU A 58 -21.00 7.79 7.59
CA LEU A 58 -19.59 7.41 7.37
C LEU A 58 -19.49 6.21 6.43
N GLY A 59 -18.57 6.27 5.48
CA GLY A 59 -18.23 5.15 4.64
C GLY A 59 -17.46 4.04 5.35
N TRP A 60 -17.17 2.99 4.63
CA TRP A 60 -16.36 1.87 5.12
C TRP A 60 -15.30 1.45 4.09
N LEU A 61 -14.12 1.12 4.60
CA LEU A 61 -13.04 0.53 3.81
C LEU A 61 -12.55 -0.74 4.51
N THR A 62 -12.51 -1.83 3.77
CA THR A 62 -11.96 -3.11 4.22
C THR A 62 -10.96 -3.64 3.21
N ALA A 63 -10.09 -4.56 3.65
CA ALA A 63 -9.14 -5.20 2.77
C ALA A 63 -9.04 -6.69 3.06
N GLU A 64 -8.84 -7.47 2.01
CA GLU A 64 -8.52 -8.88 2.04
C GLU A 64 -7.16 -9.12 1.36
N TYR A 65 -6.47 -10.19 1.77
CA TYR A 65 -5.19 -10.59 1.23
C TYR A 65 -5.18 -12.09 1.04
N ALA A 66 -4.69 -12.53 -0.10
CA ALA A 66 -4.50 -13.95 -0.39
C ALA A 66 -3.23 -14.19 -1.20
N MET A 67 -2.75 -15.44 -1.18
CA MET A 67 -1.68 -15.88 -2.07
C MET A 67 -2.20 -17.01 -2.96
N LEU A 68 -1.88 -16.95 -4.25
CA LEU A 68 -2.15 -18.10 -5.12
C LEU A 68 -1.34 -19.33 -4.66
N PRO A 69 -1.87 -20.54 -4.82
CA PRO A 69 -1.16 -21.76 -4.44
C PRO A 69 0.26 -21.88 -5.01
N SER A 70 0.46 -21.39 -6.23
CA SER A 70 1.75 -21.41 -6.94
C SER A 70 2.48 -20.07 -6.91
N ALA A 71 2.15 -19.18 -5.95
CA ALA A 71 2.85 -17.91 -5.78
C ALA A 71 4.29 -18.06 -5.29
N THR A 72 4.62 -19.18 -4.65
CA THR A 72 5.94 -19.53 -4.13
C THR A 72 6.53 -20.72 -4.88
N HIS A 73 7.84 -21.00 -4.71
CA HIS A 73 8.53 -22.14 -5.33
C HIS A 73 7.86 -23.48 -5.02
N THR A 74 7.33 -23.64 -3.81
CA THR A 74 6.56 -24.83 -3.41
C THR A 74 5.08 -24.46 -3.41
N ARG A 75 4.26 -25.29 -4.10
CA ARG A 75 2.81 -25.11 -4.11
C ARG A 75 2.25 -25.23 -2.69
N SER A 76 1.49 -24.22 -2.26
CA SER A 76 0.72 -24.24 -1.02
C SER A 76 -0.74 -24.64 -1.28
N ASP A 77 -1.46 -25.07 -0.23
CA ASP A 77 -2.88 -25.32 -0.33
C ASP A 77 -3.69 -24.03 -0.33
N ARG A 78 -4.85 -24.02 -0.99
CA ARG A 78 -5.79 -22.91 -0.89
C ARG A 78 -6.40 -22.86 0.52
N GLU A 79 -6.30 -21.72 1.19
CA GLU A 79 -6.87 -21.53 2.53
C GLU A 79 -8.39 -21.68 2.55
N SER A 80 -9.07 -21.24 1.47
CA SER A 80 -10.52 -21.42 1.32
C SER A 80 -10.98 -22.88 1.32
N VAL A 81 -10.15 -23.79 0.83
CA VAL A 81 -10.44 -25.24 0.87
C VAL A 81 -10.28 -25.80 2.29
N LYS A 82 -9.38 -25.21 3.10
CA LYS A 82 -9.21 -25.59 4.51
C LYS A 82 -10.29 -25.01 5.43
N GLY A 83 -11.19 -24.16 4.91
CA GLY A 83 -12.29 -23.55 5.65
C GLY A 83 -11.88 -22.53 6.69
N ARG A 84 -10.60 -22.12 6.75
CA ARG A 84 -10.10 -21.07 7.65
C ARG A 84 -8.90 -20.35 7.04
N LEU A 85 -8.83 -19.04 7.28
CA LEU A 85 -7.67 -18.23 6.95
C LEU A 85 -6.55 -18.44 7.97
N SER A 86 -5.31 -18.41 7.51
CA SER A 86 -4.14 -18.43 8.40
C SER A 86 -4.05 -17.13 9.22
N GLY A 87 -3.34 -17.20 10.35
CA GLY A 87 -3.07 -16.00 11.16
C GLY A 87 -2.32 -14.93 10.37
N ARG A 88 -1.37 -15.35 9.51
CA ARG A 88 -0.63 -14.45 8.61
C ARG A 88 -1.56 -13.73 7.63
N THR A 89 -2.45 -14.44 6.96
CA THR A 89 -3.41 -13.84 6.03
C THR A 89 -4.32 -12.82 6.72
N GLN A 90 -4.83 -13.15 7.91
CA GLN A 90 -5.66 -12.24 8.70
C GLN A 90 -4.89 -11.01 9.18
N GLU A 91 -3.65 -11.19 9.61
CA GLU A 91 -2.76 -10.09 10.05
C GLU A 91 -2.51 -9.13 8.89
N ILE A 92 -2.12 -9.63 7.71
CA ILE A 92 -1.82 -8.79 6.54
C ILE A 92 -3.08 -8.08 6.03
N SER A 93 -4.23 -8.75 5.97
CA SER A 93 -5.51 -8.13 5.60
C SER A 93 -5.84 -6.94 6.51
N ARG A 94 -5.64 -7.10 7.83
CA ARG A 94 -5.86 -6.03 8.81
C ARG A 94 -4.85 -4.89 8.65
N LEU A 95 -3.60 -5.21 8.36
CA LEU A 95 -2.53 -4.24 8.11
C LEU A 95 -2.87 -3.37 6.89
N ILE A 96 -3.22 -3.98 5.75
CA ILE A 96 -3.62 -3.26 4.53
C ILE A 96 -4.83 -2.36 4.82
N GLY A 97 -5.90 -2.92 5.39
CA GLY A 97 -7.11 -2.16 5.69
C GLY A 97 -6.86 -0.99 6.66
N ARG A 98 -6.03 -1.18 7.68
CA ARG A 98 -5.66 -0.13 8.63
C ARG A 98 -4.83 0.96 7.95
N SER A 99 -3.85 0.57 7.14
CA SER A 99 -3.02 1.50 6.38
C SER A 99 -3.85 2.38 5.46
N LEU A 100 -4.73 1.79 4.66
CA LEU A 100 -5.58 2.55 3.74
C LEU A 100 -6.60 3.44 4.47
N ARG A 101 -7.11 3.03 5.63
CA ARG A 101 -8.00 3.89 6.43
C ARG A 101 -7.29 5.12 7.01
N ALA A 102 -5.98 5.11 7.13
CA ALA A 102 -5.22 6.26 7.60
C ALA A 102 -5.16 7.41 6.56
N CYS A 103 -5.43 7.12 5.29
CA CYS A 103 -5.36 8.12 4.21
C CYS A 103 -6.72 8.54 3.65
N ILE A 104 -7.84 8.01 4.18
CA ILE A 104 -9.18 8.30 3.66
C ILE A 104 -10.09 8.88 4.73
N ASP A 105 -10.75 9.99 4.41
CA ASP A 105 -11.84 10.53 5.20
C ASP A 105 -13.13 9.75 4.90
N LEU A 106 -13.57 8.97 5.88
CA LEU A 106 -14.76 8.15 5.77
C LEU A 106 -16.06 8.97 5.76
N ALA A 107 -16.05 10.21 6.27
CA ALA A 107 -17.20 11.11 6.15
C ALA A 107 -17.33 11.66 4.73
N ALA A 108 -16.20 12.04 4.12
CA ALA A 108 -16.14 12.46 2.73
C ALA A 108 -16.53 11.32 1.76
N LEU A 109 -16.20 10.07 2.10
CA LEU A 109 -16.61 8.89 1.33
C LEU A 109 -18.15 8.71 1.34
N GLY A 110 -18.84 9.17 2.38
CA GLY A 110 -20.27 8.93 2.57
C GLY A 110 -20.58 7.44 2.78
N GLU A 111 -21.84 7.04 2.89
CA GLU A 111 -22.23 5.64 3.12
C GLU A 111 -21.96 4.74 1.90
N ASN A 112 -20.72 4.71 1.43
CA ASN A 112 -20.20 3.76 0.44
C ASN A 112 -19.22 2.80 1.10
N THR A 113 -19.15 1.57 0.61
CA THR A 113 -18.13 0.58 1.00
C THR A 113 -17.14 0.40 -0.12
N ILE A 114 -15.85 0.47 0.20
CA ILE A 114 -14.76 0.04 -0.68
C ILE A 114 -14.14 -1.23 -0.09
N ALA A 115 -14.22 -2.32 -0.83
CA ALA A 115 -13.52 -3.56 -0.53
C ALA A 115 -12.27 -3.65 -1.42
N VAL A 116 -11.11 -3.81 -0.78
CA VAL A 116 -9.84 -3.93 -1.48
C VAL A 116 -9.37 -5.38 -1.37
N ASP A 117 -9.08 -5.99 -2.51
CA ASP A 117 -8.58 -7.36 -2.58
C ASP A 117 -7.13 -7.33 -3.10
N CYS A 118 -6.22 -8.00 -2.39
CA CYS A 118 -4.81 -8.08 -2.74
C CYS A 118 -4.42 -9.55 -2.93
N ASP A 119 -4.29 -9.99 -4.17
CA ASP A 119 -3.93 -11.35 -4.53
C ASP A 119 -2.47 -11.42 -4.98
N VAL A 120 -1.64 -12.13 -4.23
CA VAL A 120 -0.25 -12.36 -4.59
C VAL A 120 -0.18 -13.42 -5.69
N LEU A 121 0.24 -13.01 -6.87
CA LEU A 121 0.42 -13.87 -8.03
C LEU A 121 1.77 -14.58 -7.98
N GLN A 122 2.81 -13.85 -7.54
CA GLN A 122 4.18 -14.36 -7.35
C GLN A 122 4.82 -13.65 -6.15
N ALA A 123 5.46 -14.42 -5.28
CA ALA A 123 6.09 -13.93 -4.06
C ALA A 123 7.62 -14.09 -4.13
N ASP A 124 8.31 -12.99 -3.89
CA ASP A 124 9.77 -12.91 -3.74
C ASP A 124 10.12 -11.83 -2.71
N GLY A 125 9.67 -11.99 -1.46
CA GLY A 125 9.81 -10.99 -0.40
C GLY A 125 8.93 -9.74 -0.60
N GLY A 126 8.60 -9.03 0.48
CA GLY A 126 7.87 -7.76 0.44
C GLY A 126 6.43 -7.82 -0.09
N THR A 127 5.73 -8.95 -0.01
CA THR A 127 4.38 -9.08 -0.57
C THR A 127 3.37 -8.17 0.11
N ARG A 128 3.46 -7.98 1.45
CA ARG A 128 2.57 -7.08 2.21
C ARG A 128 2.80 -5.62 1.87
N THR A 129 4.04 -5.21 1.67
CA THR A 129 4.41 -3.83 1.33
C THR A 129 4.04 -3.49 -0.11
N ALA A 130 4.24 -4.41 -1.05
CA ALA A 130 3.75 -4.30 -2.41
C ALA A 130 2.21 -4.22 -2.45
N ALA A 131 1.50 -5.06 -1.66
CA ALA A 131 0.05 -5.02 -1.56
C ALA A 131 -0.46 -3.65 -1.07
N ILE A 132 0.11 -3.07 0.00
CA ILE A 132 -0.28 -1.75 0.51
C ILE A 132 -0.05 -0.67 -0.55
N THR A 133 1.13 -0.67 -1.17
CA THR A 133 1.53 0.34 -2.16
C THR A 133 0.66 0.29 -3.42
N GLY A 134 0.34 -0.91 -3.91
CA GLY A 134 -0.56 -1.10 -5.07
C GLY A 134 -2.02 -0.84 -4.74
N ALA A 135 -2.46 -1.26 -3.55
CA ALA A 135 -3.82 -1.05 -3.06
C ALA A 135 -4.17 0.44 -2.93
N PHE A 136 -3.21 1.30 -2.57
CA PHE A 136 -3.44 2.75 -2.56
C PHE A 136 -3.77 3.27 -3.98
N VAL A 137 -3.08 2.81 -5.01
CA VAL A 137 -3.36 3.23 -6.40
C VAL A 137 -4.73 2.73 -6.84
N ALA A 138 -5.10 1.49 -6.51
CA ALA A 138 -6.43 0.96 -6.79
C ALA A 138 -7.53 1.72 -6.04
N LEU A 139 -7.28 2.11 -4.78
CA LEU A 139 -8.18 2.95 -3.98
C LEU A 139 -8.36 4.33 -4.62
N ALA A 140 -7.30 4.97 -5.09
CA ALA A 140 -7.36 6.27 -5.77
C ALA A 140 -8.22 6.21 -7.04
N ASP A 141 -8.12 5.13 -7.81
CA ASP A 141 -8.97 4.89 -8.98
C ASP A 141 -10.44 4.69 -8.59
N ALA A 142 -10.72 3.94 -7.51
CA ALA A 142 -12.07 3.73 -7.00
C ALA A 142 -12.71 5.02 -6.48
N VAL A 143 -11.94 5.87 -5.82
CA VAL A 143 -12.37 7.21 -5.39
C VAL A 143 -12.68 8.09 -6.61
N THR A 144 -11.83 8.06 -7.63
CA THR A 144 -12.07 8.79 -8.87
C THR A 144 -13.36 8.31 -9.57
N TYR A 145 -13.62 7.00 -9.56
CA TYR A 145 -14.87 6.42 -10.07
C TYR A 145 -16.09 6.94 -9.30
N LEU A 146 -16.05 6.93 -7.96
CA LEU A 146 -17.13 7.45 -7.11
C LEU A 146 -17.37 8.95 -7.32
N SER A 147 -16.30 9.73 -7.47
CA SER A 147 -16.37 11.16 -7.76
C SER A 147 -17.06 11.43 -9.09
N ALA A 148 -16.67 10.71 -10.14
CA ALA A 148 -17.29 10.83 -11.48
C ALA A 148 -18.77 10.42 -11.46
N ALA A 149 -19.14 9.49 -10.60
CA ALA A 149 -20.53 9.05 -10.40
C ALA A 149 -21.37 9.99 -9.50
N GLY A 150 -20.77 11.03 -8.92
CA GLY A 150 -21.45 11.94 -7.98
C GLY A 150 -21.87 11.27 -6.65
N LYS A 151 -21.15 10.22 -6.23
CA LYS A 151 -21.51 9.38 -5.06
C LYS A 151 -20.69 9.68 -3.81
N LEU A 152 -19.83 10.67 -3.83
CA LEU A 152 -19.06 11.11 -2.66
C LEU A 152 -19.80 12.21 -1.91
N SER A 153 -19.66 12.24 -0.58
CA SER A 153 -20.16 13.36 0.25
C SER A 153 -19.25 14.60 0.15
N ASP A 154 -17.94 14.39 -0.04
CA ASP A 154 -16.98 15.43 -0.38
C ASP A 154 -16.08 14.92 -1.53
N PRO A 155 -15.71 15.76 -2.53
CA PRO A 155 -14.94 15.31 -3.69
C PRO A 155 -13.49 14.91 -3.36
N ARG A 156 -13.00 15.12 -2.14
CA ARG A 156 -11.61 14.88 -1.72
C ARG A 156 -11.49 13.97 -0.50
N PRO A 157 -11.91 12.71 -0.59
CA PRO A 157 -11.83 11.81 0.55
C PRO A 157 -10.40 11.34 0.88
N LEU A 158 -9.42 11.45 -0.05
CA LEU A 158 -8.02 11.09 0.22
C LEU A 158 -7.25 12.29 0.78
N SER A 159 -6.66 12.12 1.97
CA SER A 159 -5.89 13.14 2.68
C SER A 159 -4.39 13.10 2.39
N CYS A 160 -3.86 11.93 2.04
CA CYS A 160 -2.43 11.68 1.74
C CYS A 160 -2.27 10.44 0.88
N ALA A 161 -1.08 10.22 0.34
CA ALA A 161 -0.71 8.94 -0.24
C ALA A 161 -0.11 8.00 0.83
N ILE A 162 -0.25 6.69 0.60
CA ILE A 162 0.32 5.64 1.46
C ILE A 162 1.23 4.75 0.62
N ALA A 163 2.42 4.49 1.13
CA ALA A 163 3.33 3.48 0.60
C ALA A 163 3.97 2.67 1.72
N ALA A 164 4.45 1.48 1.38
CA ALA A 164 5.11 0.61 2.32
C ALA A 164 6.34 -0.05 1.69
N VAL A 165 7.37 -0.28 2.51
CA VAL A 165 8.62 -0.93 2.09
C VAL A 165 9.12 -1.85 3.19
N SER A 166 9.78 -2.95 2.80
CA SER A 166 10.57 -3.77 3.70
C SER A 166 11.98 -3.21 3.80
N VAL A 167 12.53 -3.20 5.01
CA VAL A 167 13.92 -2.84 5.28
C VAL A 167 14.47 -3.81 6.31
N GLY A 168 15.77 -4.06 6.30
CA GLY A 168 16.37 -4.96 7.26
C GLY A 168 17.86 -4.79 7.42
N VAL A 169 18.42 -5.52 8.38
CA VAL A 169 19.86 -5.70 8.51
C VAL A 169 20.22 -7.06 7.92
N VAL A 170 21.00 -7.06 6.90
CA VAL A 170 21.46 -8.26 6.19
C VAL A 170 23.00 -8.19 6.05
N ASP A 171 23.71 -9.17 6.56
CA ASP A 171 25.17 -9.20 6.60
C ASP A 171 25.76 -7.93 7.26
N GLY A 172 25.15 -7.47 8.38
CA GLY A 172 25.55 -6.28 9.12
C GLY A 172 25.27 -4.95 8.39
N ARG A 173 24.53 -4.94 7.29
CA ARG A 173 24.23 -3.76 6.45
C ARG A 173 22.75 -3.51 6.37
N ILE A 174 22.36 -2.23 6.42
CA ILE A 174 20.96 -1.83 6.23
C ILE A 174 20.65 -1.89 4.73
N ARG A 175 19.62 -2.66 4.38
CA ARG A 175 19.13 -2.80 3.02
C ARG A 175 17.64 -2.49 2.94
N VAL A 176 17.20 -1.91 1.83
CA VAL A 176 15.78 -1.66 1.53
C VAL A 176 15.26 -2.64 0.51
N ASP A 177 13.95 -2.89 0.56
CA ASP A 177 13.23 -3.74 -0.40
C ASP A 177 13.88 -5.12 -0.55
N LEU A 178 13.74 -5.93 0.52
CA LEU A 178 14.37 -7.23 0.63
C LEU A 178 13.68 -8.25 -0.28
N PRO A 179 14.39 -8.91 -1.23
CA PRO A 179 13.91 -10.13 -1.87
C PRO A 179 13.90 -11.28 -0.86
N TYR A 180 13.24 -12.39 -1.21
CA TYR A 180 13.07 -13.53 -0.30
C TYR A 180 14.39 -14.05 0.30
N GLU A 181 15.44 -14.15 -0.50
CA GLU A 181 16.74 -14.66 -0.04
C GLU A 181 17.41 -13.78 1.01
N GLU A 182 17.22 -12.47 0.95
CA GLU A 182 17.73 -11.54 1.96
C GLU A 182 16.79 -11.48 3.18
N ASP A 183 15.47 -11.47 2.98
CA ASP A 183 14.46 -11.51 4.02
C ASP A 183 14.64 -12.75 4.92
N ALA A 184 14.85 -13.92 4.32
CA ALA A 184 15.02 -15.20 5.02
C ALA A 184 16.29 -15.28 5.89
N ARG A 185 17.31 -14.44 5.65
CA ARG A 185 18.58 -14.41 6.42
C ARG A 185 18.80 -13.09 7.16
N ALA A 186 17.79 -12.20 7.15
CA ALA A 186 17.92 -10.91 7.80
C ALA A 186 18.10 -11.06 9.32
N GLU A 187 19.06 -10.35 9.89
CA GLU A 187 19.25 -10.22 11.32
C GLU A 187 18.14 -9.39 11.98
N VAL A 188 17.64 -8.41 11.22
CA VAL A 188 16.47 -7.59 11.56
C VAL A 188 15.61 -7.47 10.31
N ASP A 189 14.35 -7.88 10.40
CA ASP A 189 13.33 -7.63 9.38
C ASP A 189 12.35 -6.57 9.88
N MET A 190 12.06 -5.58 9.03
CA MET A 190 11.13 -4.51 9.37
C MET A 190 10.29 -4.11 8.14
N ASN A 191 8.99 -3.92 8.38
CA ASN A 191 8.07 -3.37 7.41
C ASN A 191 7.59 -2.00 7.91
N VAL A 192 7.70 -0.98 7.07
CA VAL A 192 7.33 0.40 7.38
C VAL A 192 6.26 0.86 6.43
N VAL A 193 5.18 1.41 6.98
CA VAL A 193 4.11 2.06 6.23
C VAL A 193 4.16 3.55 6.55
N ALA A 194 4.30 4.38 5.53
CA ALA A 194 4.41 5.82 5.66
C ALA A 194 3.42 6.57 4.75
N THR A 195 3.19 7.83 5.09
CA THR A 195 2.47 8.79 4.25
C THR A 195 3.45 9.65 3.47
N ASP A 196 2.99 10.26 2.37
CA ASP A 196 3.77 11.21 1.58
C ASP A 196 4.02 12.56 2.28
N THR A 197 3.48 12.73 3.51
CA THR A 197 3.81 13.84 4.41
C THR A 197 4.94 13.49 5.38
N GLY A 198 5.56 12.31 5.25
CA GLY A 198 6.66 11.85 6.09
C GLY A 198 6.24 11.31 7.46
N THR A 199 4.94 11.07 7.69
CA THR A 199 4.44 10.47 8.93
C THR A 199 4.32 8.95 8.81
N LEU A 200 4.47 8.26 9.94
CA LEU A 200 4.39 6.81 10.01
C LEU A 200 2.95 6.36 10.30
N VAL A 201 2.49 5.35 9.58
CA VAL A 201 1.20 4.69 9.85
C VAL A 201 1.42 3.44 10.69
N GLU A 202 2.43 2.65 10.34
CA GLU A 202 2.76 1.42 11.06
C GLU A 202 4.25 1.07 10.88
N VAL A 203 4.83 0.53 11.95
CA VAL A 203 6.19 -0.01 11.96
C VAL A 203 6.12 -1.39 12.59
N GLN A 204 6.49 -2.42 11.84
CA GLN A 204 6.63 -3.79 12.33
C GLN A 204 8.09 -4.18 12.17
N GLY A 205 8.76 -4.49 13.26
CA GLY A 205 10.17 -4.87 13.25
C GLY A 205 10.47 -5.99 14.21
N THR A 206 11.27 -6.96 13.77
CA THR A 206 11.67 -8.14 14.53
C THR A 206 13.18 -8.32 14.40
N GLY A 207 13.84 -8.58 15.53
CA GLY A 207 15.20 -9.09 15.54
C GLY A 207 15.16 -10.62 15.43
N GLU A 208 15.60 -11.16 14.33
CA GLU A 208 15.60 -12.60 14.06
C GLU A 208 16.82 -13.25 14.75
N GLY A 209 16.54 -13.89 15.90
CA GLY A 209 17.58 -14.57 16.70
C GLY A 209 18.45 -13.68 17.59
N ALA A 210 18.37 -12.36 17.50
CA ALA A 210 19.11 -11.40 18.33
C ALA A 210 18.34 -10.10 18.53
N THR A 211 18.75 -9.32 19.53
CA THR A 211 18.22 -7.96 19.75
C THR A 211 19.01 -6.94 18.92
N PHE A 212 18.41 -5.81 18.65
CA PHE A 212 19.08 -4.69 17.97
C PHE A 212 18.91 -3.37 18.73
N PRO A 213 19.89 -2.47 18.68
CA PRO A 213 19.85 -1.20 19.41
C PRO A 213 18.91 -0.20 18.74
N ARG A 214 18.40 0.76 19.51
CA ARG A 214 17.55 1.83 19.03
C ARG A 214 18.19 2.61 17.85
N SER A 215 19.50 2.83 17.89
CA SER A 215 20.21 3.50 16.80
C SER A 215 20.12 2.77 15.45
N THR A 216 19.94 1.46 15.46
CA THR A 216 19.66 0.66 14.24
C THR A 216 18.22 0.88 13.78
N LEU A 217 17.25 0.94 14.71
CA LEU A 217 15.86 1.28 14.39
C LEU A 217 15.77 2.65 13.69
N ASP A 218 16.42 3.67 14.26
CA ASP A 218 16.39 5.01 13.69
C ASP A 218 16.93 5.02 12.23
N LYS A 219 18.05 4.33 11.98
CA LYS A 219 18.62 4.19 10.62
C LYS A 219 17.73 3.39 9.65
N LEU A 220 17.06 2.33 10.14
CA LEU A 220 16.11 1.57 9.33
C LEU A 220 14.90 2.42 8.94
N LEU A 221 14.39 3.25 9.86
CA LEU A 221 13.31 4.19 9.58
C LEU A 221 13.72 5.25 8.56
N ASP A 222 14.91 5.84 8.69
CA ASP A 222 15.44 6.81 7.72
C ASP A 222 15.54 6.20 6.32
N ALA A 223 16.08 4.98 6.21
CA ALA A 223 16.19 4.25 4.95
C ALA A 223 14.81 3.92 4.35
N ALA A 224 13.87 3.50 5.19
CA ALA A 224 12.50 3.20 4.77
C ALA A 224 11.76 4.44 4.25
N LEU A 225 11.85 5.58 4.93
CA LEU A 225 11.23 6.83 4.50
C LEU A 225 11.81 7.31 3.16
N ALA A 226 13.12 7.29 3.01
CA ALA A 226 13.78 7.62 1.73
C ALA A 226 13.37 6.69 0.58
N ALA A 227 13.13 5.40 0.87
CA ALA A 227 12.60 4.46 -0.11
C ALA A 227 11.13 4.72 -0.44
N CYS A 228 10.30 5.06 0.57
CA CYS A 228 8.90 5.43 0.37
C CYS A 228 8.74 6.66 -0.53
N ASP A 229 9.64 7.64 -0.47
CA ASP A 229 9.63 8.80 -1.37
C ASP A 229 9.70 8.39 -2.85
N LYS A 230 10.52 7.37 -3.16
CA LYS A 230 10.61 6.80 -4.51
C LYS A 230 9.31 6.10 -4.91
N LEU A 231 8.66 5.39 -3.97
CA LEU A 231 7.37 4.74 -4.20
C LEU A 231 6.26 5.77 -4.43
N PHE A 232 6.22 6.86 -3.66
CA PHE A 232 5.26 7.96 -3.88
C PHE A 232 5.45 8.63 -5.24
N ALA A 233 6.69 8.78 -5.69
CA ALA A 233 6.95 9.32 -7.03
C ALA A 233 6.37 8.40 -8.12
N ALA A 234 6.56 7.08 -7.99
CA ALA A 234 6.02 6.10 -8.93
C ALA A 234 4.47 6.04 -8.91
N GLN A 235 3.85 6.10 -7.73
CA GLN A 235 2.39 6.17 -7.61
C GLN A 235 1.83 7.44 -8.28
N ARG A 236 2.45 8.60 -8.04
CA ARG A 236 2.06 9.86 -8.70
C ARG A 236 2.18 9.78 -10.21
N GLU A 237 3.25 9.17 -10.72
CA GLU A 237 3.43 8.99 -12.16
C GLU A 237 2.37 8.07 -12.75
N ALA A 238 2.12 6.93 -12.11
CA ALA A 238 1.08 6.00 -12.54
C ALA A 238 -0.31 6.67 -12.56
N LEU A 239 -0.64 7.47 -11.54
CA LEU A 239 -1.94 8.15 -11.42
C LEU A 239 -2.14 9.30 -12.41
N LYS A 240 -1.08 9.88 -12.99
CA LYS A 240 -1.18 10.89 -14.07
C LYS A 240 -1.66 10.31 -15.40
N LEU A 241 -1.40 9.03 -15.65
CA LEU A 241 -1.80 8.38 -16.89
C LEU A 241 -3.32 8.18 -16.91
N PRO A 242 -3.99 8.30 -18.09
CA PRO A 242 -5.41 7.97 -18.20
C PRO A 242 -5.63 6.50 -17.83
N TYR A 243 -6.76 6.22 -17.17
CA TYR A 243 -7.13 4.85 -16.81
C TYR A 243 -7.42 4.05 -18.09
N PRO A 244 -6.73 2.91 -18.36
CA PRO A 244 -6.85 2.20 -19.64
C PRO A 244 -8.26 1.67 -19.96
N GLY A 245 -9.08 1.36 -18.94
CA GLY A 245 -10.49 0.96 -19.11
C GLY A 245 -11.46 2.13 -19.35
N GLY A 246 -10.97 3.34 -19.57
CA GLY A 246 -11.73 4.60 -19.49
C GLY A 246 -12.47 5.04 -20.73
N VAL A 247 -12.65 4.23 -21.76
CA VAL A 247 -13.41 4.66 -22.95
C VAL A 247 -14.89 4.96 -22.64
N ALA A 248 -15.45 4.43 -21.55
CA ALA A 248 -16.83 4.69 -21.12
C ALA A 248 -16.95 5.55 -19.84
N ARG A 249 -15.84 5.90 -19.18
CA ARG A 249 -15.86 6.54 -17.84
C ARG A 249 -15.43 8.01 -17.81
N GLY A 250 -15.38 8.66 -18.98
CA GLY A 250 -15.45 10.10 -19.20
C GLY A 250 -14.25 10.94 -18.74
N ALA A 251 -14.17 12.13 -19.36
CA ALA A 251 -13.15 13.16 -19.10
C ALA A 251 -13.01 13.60 -17.62
N ALA A 252 -14.01 13.35 -16.77
CA ALA A 252 -14.00 13.64 -15.34
C ALA A 252 -12.92 12.85 -14.58
N ALA A 253 -12.55 11.64 -15.04
CA ALA A 253 -11.48 10.85 -14.40
C ALA A 253 -10.11 11.55 -14.46
N ALA A 254 -9.80 12.24 -15.57
CA ALA A 254 -8.53 12.96 -15.72
C ALA A 254 -8.44 14.21 -14.83
N GLU A 255 -9.57 14.81 -14.49
CA GLU A 255 -9.63 16.01 -13.66
C GLU A 255 -9.53 15.68 -12.17
N GLY A 256 -10.16 14.58 -11.73
CA GLY A 256 -10.02 14.03 -10.38
C GLY A 256 -8.58 13.63 -10.05
N VAL A 257 -7.87 12.98 -10.97
CA VAL A 257 -6.45 12.63 -10.81
C VAL A 257 -5.56 13.87 -10.69
N ARG A 258 -5.84 14.93 -11.48
CA ARG A 258 -5.11 16.20 -11.37
C ARG A 258 -5.31 16.90 -10.03
N GLN A 259 -6.46 16.70 -9.37
CA GLN A 259 -6.72 17.25 -8.04
C GLN A 259 -5.97 16.48 -6.94
N LEU A 260 -5.88 15.15 -7.05
CA LEU A 260 -5.10 14.31 -6.11
C LEU A 260 -3.59 14.62 -6.17
N THR A 261 -3.07 14.97 -7.36
CA THR A 261 -1.65 15.33 -7.54
C THR A 261 -1.31 16.76 -7.14
N ARG A 262 -2.30 17.60 -6.80
CA ARG A 262 -2.16 19.01 -6.38
C ARG A 262 -2.40 19.22 -4.90
N LEU A 263 -2.27 18.20 -4.05
CA LEU A 263 -2.31 18.40 -2.61
C LEU A 263 -1.19 19.41 -2.24
N PRO A 264 -1.52 20.59 -1.69
CA PRO A 264 -0.49 21.52 -1.27
C PRO A 264 0.29 20.90 -0.13
N VAL A 265 1.61 20.98 -0.19
CA VAL A 265 2.44 20.80 0.99
C VAL A 265 2.06 21.92 1.96
N THR A 266 1.15 21.65 2.87
CA THR A 266 0.87 22.56 3.97
C THR A 266 2.09 22.54 4.87
N SER A 267 2.86 23.62 4.84
CA SER A 267 3.89 23.90 5.84
C SER A 267 3.21 23.89 7.21
N VAL A 268 3.51 22.89 8.02
CA VAL A 268 3.13 22.87 9.43
C VAL A 268 3.87 24.02 10.10
N SER A 269 3.16 25.09 10.40
CA SER A 269 3.67 26.13 11.28
C SER A 269 3.83 25.53 12.68
N ASP A 270 5.07 25.51 13.14
CA ASP A 270 5.51 25.02 14.45
C ASP A 270 4.92 25.91 15.56
N THR A 271 3.71 25.59 16.03
CA THR A 271 3.17 26.18 17.26
C THR A 271 3.25 25.14 18.36
N ARG A 272 4.41 25.10 19.05
CA ARG A 272 4.53 24.39 20.32
C ARG A 272 3.69 25.11 21.38
N PRO A 273 2.81 24.41 22.11
CA PRO A 273 2.25 25.00 23.33
C PRO A 273 3.33 25.01 24.41
N THR A 274 3.64 26.18 24.91
CA THR A 274 4.42 26.36 26.14
C THR A 274 3.59 25.89 27.31
N CYS A 275 4.06 24.82 27.98
CA CYS A 275 3.57 24.45 29.32
C CYS A 275 3.99 25.54 30.32
N ALA A 276 3.00 26.13 30.97
CA ALA A 276 3.12 26.79 32.26
C ALA A 276 2.50 25.87 33.33
#